data_8ec854bf1850de7349cea59d2a83de3b
#
_entry.id   8ec854bf1850de7349cea59d2a83de3b
#
_cell.length_a   1.000
_cell.length_b   1.000
_cell.length_c   1.000
_cell.angle_alpha   90.00
_cell.angle_beta   90.00
_cell.angle_gamma   90.00
#
_symmetry.space_group_name_H-M   'P 1'
#
loop_
_entity.id
_entity.type
_entity.pdbx_description
1 polymer ?
#
loop_
_entity_poly.entity_id
_entity_poly.type
_entity_poly.pdbx_seq_one_letter_code
_entity_poly.pdbx_strand_id
1 'polypeptide(L)'
;MQANQIKNIGWTLGNDCPYRCSHCYSSIVRNRGRNLEIADVDRIIHQLKSIGVETVNLGGNEPIFTGGLDPKNTVLPYIIRSLHEAGIAVGLTTAGISLVYLERLFPDSMTLLNDVDISLDSPFQEEHNRNRGASLYNVALKAMGICREYGIEFSIITCGMNWNLSDVHVDAFLDLAKSQHALFRINFMKPTEQKHMHLVPDAETFYRVTRRLLSKCKTVEMGEPLGSIVGKEASRGCPCGTTSFRIHSITPDGRVPVSPCVYAHDFKIGDLLRDELAYIIQSPQFQTFRKRRIEPESIGQCAGCNHLNECRGGCASRAYLWSRFDGEGTSLTDVKDPYCFRDFNGDKKHLPVHRTKEETILVHRDYLCTMIFDPSMSP
;
A
#
# COMPACT_ATOMS: atom_id res chain seq x y z
N MET A 1 -13.65 11.79 16.03
CA MET A 1 -13.21 12.08 14.65
C MET A 1 -14.45 11.98 13.78
N GLN A 2 -14.73 12.99 12.98
CA GLN A 2 -15.86 12.93 12.05
C GLN A 2 -15.53 12.00 10.88
N ALA A 3 -16.52 11.30 10.33
CA ALA A 3 -16.35 10.42 9.17
C ALA A 3 -15.66 11.11 7.98
N ASN A 4 -15.77 12.42 7.88
CA ASN A 4 -15.20 13.29 6.83
C ASN A 4 -13.66 13.40 6.80
N GLN A 5 -12.93 12.63 7.59
CA GLN A 5 -11.45 12.64 7.57
C GLN A 5 -10.85 11.47 6.80
N ILE A 6 -11.65 10.46 6.44
CA ILE A 6 -11.17 9.34 5.61
C ILE A 6 -11.24 9.77 4.15
N LYS A 7 -10.08 9.82 3.50
CA LYS A 7 -9.94 10.34 2.15
C LYS A 7 -9.49 9.28 1.16
N ASN A 8 -8.58 8.40 1.57
CA ASN A 8 -7.90 7.48 0.69
C ASN A 8 -8.16 6.04 1.11
N ILE A 9 -8.69 5.24 0.23
CA ILE A 9 -8.95 3.83 0.54
C ILE A 9 -8.29 2.89 -0.45
N GLY A 10 -8.04 1.67 0.01
CA GLY A 10 -7.72 0.57 -0.87
C GLY A 10 -8.89 -0.38 -1.00
N TRP A 11 -9.11 -0.88 -2.21
CA TRP A 11 -10.13 -1.88 -2.45
C TRP A 11 -9.50 -3.12 -3.09
N THR A 12 -9.57 -4.27 -2.37
CA THR A 12 -9.18 -5.58 -2.90
C THR A 12 -10.30 -6.10 -3.78
N LEU A 13 -10.06 -6.11 -5.08
CA LEU A 13 -10.99 -6.62 -6.06
C LEU A 13 -10.80 -8.12 -6.28
N GLY A 14 -11.89 -8.79 -6.51
CA GLY A 14 -11.95 -10.19 -6.90
C GLY A 14 -11.39 -11.17 -5.87
N ASN A 15 -11.59 -12.45 -6.16
CA ASN A 15 -11.08 -13.56 -5.35
C ASN A 15 -10.00 -14.35 -6.09
N ASP A 16 -9.79 -14.06 -7.36
CA ASP A 16 -8.90 -14.80 -8.23
C ASP A 16 -7.61 -14.02 -8.50
N CYS A 17 -6.52 -14.74 -8.52
CA CYS A 17 -5.22 -14.27 -8.98
C CYS A 17 -4.40 -15.48 -9.42
N PRO A 18 -3.90 -15.52 -10.66
CA PRO A 18 -3.15 -16.67 -11.16
C PRO A 18 -1.76 -16.80 -10.57
N TYR A 19 -1.26 -15.74 -9.91
CA TYR A 19 0.12 -15.67 -9.44
C TYR A 19 0.30 -16.23 -8.02
N ARG A 20 1.52 -16.65 -7.70
CA ARG A 20 1.88 -17.26 -6.41
C ARG A 20 3.11 -16.57 -5.81
N CYS A 21 3.04 -15.22 -5.73
CA CYS A 21 4.11 -14.40 -5.18
C CYS A 21 4.46 -14.83 -3.75
N SER A 22 5.76 -14.99 -3.46
CA SER A 22 6.24 -15.51 -2.17
C SER A 22 5.88 -14.63 -0.97
N HIS A 23 5.76 -13.31 -1.20
CA HIS A 23 5.48 -12.27 -0.19
C HIS A 23 4.02 -11.81 -0.16
N CYS A 24 3.13 -12.50 -0.88
CA CYS A 24 1.77 -12.00 -1.13
C CYS A 24 0.93 -11.89 0.14
N TYR A 25 0.67 -10.66 0.58
CA TYR A 25 -0.16 -10.39 1.75
C TYR A 25 -1.63 -10.79 1.55
N SER A 26 -2.12 -10.85 0.32
CA SER A 26 -3.50 -11.24 0.02
C SER A 26 -3.68 -12.75 -0.17
N SER A 27 -2.61 -13.54 -0.14
CA SER A 27 -2.70 -15.00 -0.28
C SER A 27 -3.59 -15.65 0.79
N ILE A 28 -3.49 -15.15 2.02
CA ILE A 28 -4.26 -15.63 3.18
C ILE A 28 -5.76 -15.27 3.09
N VAL A 29 -6.09 -14.24 2.30
CA VAL A 29 -7.46 -13.72 2.17
C VAL A 29 -8.06 -13.95 0.79
N ARG A 30 -7.40 -14.73 -0.04
CA ARG A 30 -7.99 -15.22 -1.28
C ARG A 30 -9.14 -16.14 -0.92
N ASN A 31 -10.32 -15.59 -1.01
CA ASN A 31 -11.53 -16.29 -0.67
C ASN A 31 -12.05 -17.08 -1.87
N ARG A 32 -12.85 -18.08 -1.57
CA ARG A 32 -13.68 -18.76 -2.57
C ARG A 32 -15.12 -18.20 -2.54
N GLY A 33 -15.23 -16.92 -2.15
CA GLY A 33 -16.48 -16.20 -2.21
C GLY A 33 -16.93 -15.95 -3.65
N ARG A 34 -18.15 -15.51 -3.82
CA ARG A 34 -18.62 -15.08 -5.15
C ARG A 34 -17.87 -13.83 -5.62
N ASN A 35 -17.89 -13.60 -6.90
CA ASN A 35 -17.38 -12.37 -7.48
C ASN A 35 -18.32 -11.18 -7.23
N LEU A 36 -17.81 -9.96 -7.39
CA LEU A 36 -18.60 -8.74 -7.31
C LEU A 36 -19.62 -8.69 -8.47
N GLU A 37 -20.84 -8.35 -8.12
CA GLU A 37 -21.90 -7.99 -9.06
C GLU A 37 -22.01 -6.47 -9.17
N ILE A 38 -22.61 -5.96 -10.22
CA ILE A 38 -22.80 -4.51 -10.45
C ILE A 38 -23.53 -3.85 -9.25
N ALA A 39 -24.55 -4.49 -8.73
CA ALA A 39 -25.29 -3.97 -7.57
C ALA A 39 -24.43 -3.85 -6.30
N ASP A 40 -23.47 -4.77 -6.09
CA ASP A 40 -22.50 -4.66 -4.99
C ASP A 40 -21.60 -3.44 -5.18
N VAL A 41 -21.11 -3.24 -6.41
CA VAL A 41 -20.23 -2.12 -6.77
C VAL A 41 -20.97 -0.79 -6.52
N ASP A 42 -22.18 -0.66 -7.00
CA ASP A 42 -22.99 0.55 -6.86
C ASP A 42 -23.23 0.89 -5.38
N ARG A 43 -23.60 -0.12 -4.57
CA ARG A 43 -23.78 0.08 -3.13
C ARG A 43 -22.48 0.52 -2.45
N ILE A 44 -21.35 -0.11 -2.75
CA ILE A 44 -20.07 0.25 -2.16
C ILE A 44 -19.69 1.67 -2.55
N ILE A 45 -19.76 2.04 -3.83
CA ILE A 45 -19.41 3.39 -4.31
C ILE A 45 -20.33 4.45 -3.71
N HIS A 46 -21.63 4.17 -3.59
CA HIS A 46 -22.57 5.06 -2.91
C HIS A 46 -22.12 5.36 -1.46
N GLN A 47 -21.72 4.34 -0.71
CA GLN A 47 -21.22 4.50 0.65
C GLN A 47 -19.91 5.28 0.72
N LEU A 48 -18.98 5.07 -0.23
CA LEU A 48 -17.72 5.81 -0.30
C LEU A 48 -17.99 7.31 -0.52
N LYS A 49 -18.88 7.61 -1.46
CA LYS A 49 -19.28 8.99 -1.75
C LYS A 49 -19.96 9.65 -0.55
N SER A 50 -20.80 8.93 0.21
CA SER A 50 -21.55 9.46 1.35
C SER A 50 -20.64 9.92 2.50
N ILE A 51 -19.45 9.33 2.66
CA ILE A 51 -18.46 9.73 3.68
C ILE A 51 -17.34 10.63 3.14
N GLY A 52 -17.43 11.03 1.86
CA GLY A 52 -16.49 11.99 1.26
C GLY A 52 -15.12 11.40 0.92
N VAL A 53 -15.05 10.12 0.49
CA VAL A 53 -13.82 9.52 -0.02
C VAL A 53 -13.37 10.26 -1.28
N GLU A 54 -12.10 10.63 -1.34
CA GLU A 54 -11.50 11.38 -2.45
C GLU A 54 -10.80 10.46 -3.45
N THR A 55 -10.17 9.38 -2.96
CA THR A 55 -9.36 8.48 -3.80
C THR A 55 -9.59 7.01 -3.45
N VAL A 56 -9.54 6.14 -4.46
CA VAL A 56 -9.60 4.69 -4.32
C VAL A 56 -8.45 4.05 -5.09
N ASN A 57 -7.61 3.27 -4.38
CA ASN A 57 -6.64 2.39 -5.00
C ASN A 57 -7.22 0.99 -5.19
N LEU A 58 -7.39 0.57 -6.43
CA LEU A 58 -7.85 -0.76 -6.82
C LEU A 58 -6.66 -1.73 -6.86
N GLY A 59 -6.71 -2.80 -6.08
CA GLY A 59 -5.59 -3.73 -5.99
C GLY A 59 -5.89 -4.93 -5.11
N GLY A 60 -4.85 -5.48 -4.49
CA GLY A 60 -4.95 -6.63 -3.58
C GLY A 60 -4.64 -7.94 -4.28
N ASN A 61 -5.58 -8.53 -5.01
CA ASN A 61 -5.33 -9.52 -6.04
C ASN A 61 -5.05 -8.79 -7.37
N GLU A 62 -4.85 -9.51 -8.46
CA GLU A 62 -4.66 -8.84 -9.75
C GLU A 62 -6.02 -8.29 -10.24
N PRO A 63 -6.19 -6.96 -10.37
CA PRO A 63 -7.51 -6.32 -10.49
C PRO A 63 -8.36 -6.72 -11.68
N ILE A 64 -7.76 -7.18 -12.78
CA ILE A 64 -8.53 -7.61 -13.96
C ILE A 64 -9.32 -8.89 -13.71
N PHE A 65 -8.93 -9.71 -12.72
CA PHE A 65 -9.56 -11.00 -12.47
C PHE A 65 -10.68 -10.90 -11.41
N THR A 66 -11.72 -10.12 -11.72
CA THR A 66 -12.89 -9.95 -10.84
C THR A 66 -14.02 -10.94 -11.13
N GLY A 67 -13.99 -11.62 -12.27
CA GLY A 67 -14.98 -12.60 -12.70
C GLY A 67 -14.36 -13.94 -13.08
N GLY A 68 -13.40 -14.44 -12.28
CA GLY A 68 -12.60 -15.61 -12.61
C GLY A 68 -11.32 -15.22 -13.36
N LEU A 69 -10.62 -16.22 -13.92
CA LEU A 69 -9.35 -16.01 -14.60
C LEU A 69 -9.47 -15.59 -16.08
N ASP A 70 -10.68 -15.47 -16.62
CA ASP A 70 -10.89 -14.87 -17.95
C ASP A 70 -11.02 -13.34 -17.83
N PRO A 71 -10.07 -12.57 -18.37
CA PRO A 71 -10.09 -11.11 -18.28
C PRO A 71 -11.29 -10.46 -19.02
N LYS A 72 -12.02 -11.18 -19.87
CA LYS A 72 -13.22 -10.68 -20.52
C LYS A 72 -14.43 -10.61 -19.57
N ASN A 73 -14.40 -11.43 -18.52
CA ASN A 73 -15.48 -11.51 -17.52
C ASN A 73 -15.28 -10.55 -16.34
N THR A 74 -14.54 -9.46 -16.55
CA THR A 74 -14.19 -8.50 -15.49
C THR A 74 -15.25 -7.41 -15.33
N VAL A 75 -15.49 -6.99 -14.09
CA VAL A 75 -16.25 -5.77 -13.77
C VAL A 75 -15.32 -4.56 -13.51
N LEU A 76 -14.01 -4.72 -13.68
CA LEU A 76 -13.03 -3.64 -13.43
C LEU A 76 -13.33 -2.36 -14.24
N PRO A 77 -13.64 -2.41 -15.55
CA PRO A 77 -13.98 -1.19 -16.31
C PRO A 77 -15.21 -0.46 -15.78
N TYR A 78 -16.20 -1.21 -15.31
CA TYR A 78 -17.38 -0.64 -14.67
C TYR A 78 -17.03 0.06 -13.36
N ILE A 79 -16.21 -0.56 -12.51
CA ILE A 79 -15.76 0.02 -11.24
C ILE A 79 -15.00 1.33 -11.48
N ILE A 80 -14.04 1.33 -12.45
CA ILE A 80 -13.26 2.53 -12.79
C ILE A 80 -14.18 3.67 -13.21
N ARG A 81 -15.11 3.41 -14.12
CA ARG A 81 -16.06 4.41 -14.60
C ARG A 81 -16.96 4.95 -13.50
N SER A 82 -17.56 4.06 -12.70
CA SER A 82 -18.48 4.46 -11.63
C SER A 82 -17.82 5.28 -10.53
N LEU A 83 -16.55 4.96 -10.18
CA LEU A 83 -15.75 5.77 -9.26
C LEU A 83 -15.46 7.16 -9.85
N HIS A 84 -15.05 7.22 -11.12
CA HIS A 84 -14.79 8.49 -11.81
C HIS A 84 -16.05 9.37 -11.89
N GLU A 85 -17.20 8.81 -12.26
CA GLU A 85 -18.50 9.49 -12.29
C GLU A 85 -18.96 9.96 -10.89
N ALA A 86 -18.54 9.26 -9.83
CA ALA A 86 -18.76 9.67 -8.47
C ALA A 86 -17.82 10.81 -8.00
N GLY A 87 -16.87 11.24 -8.83
CA GLY A 87 -15.86 12.26 -8.52
C GLY A 87 -14.73 11.74 -7.63
N ILE A 88 -14.49 10.43 -7.63
CA ILE A 88 -13.44 9.76 -6.85
C ILE A 88 -12.28 9.41 -7.78
N ALA A 89 -11.07 9.88 -7.45
CA ALA A 89 -9.88 9.57 -8.23
C ALA A 89 -9.50 8.09 -8.09
N VAL A 90 -9.17 7.46 -9.21
CA VAL A 90 -8.92 6.01 -9.30
C VAL A 90 -7.45 5.72 -9.53
N GLY A 91 -6.83 5.01 -8.60
CA GLY A 91 -5.51 4.42 -8.79
C GLY A 91 -5.60 2.91 -8.97
N LEU A 92 -4.61 2.35 -9.64
CA LEU A 92 -4.51 0.91 -9.89
C LEU A 92 -3.16 0.37 -9.42
N THR A 93 -3.16 -0.71 -8.63
CA THR A 93 -1.95 -1.46 -8.30
C THR A 93 -1.99 -2.81 -8.99
N THR A 94 -1.03 -3.09 -9.87
CA THR A 94 -1.01 -4.28 -10.73
C THR A 94 0.41 -4.85 -10.90
N ALA A 95 0.52 -6.14 -11.22
CA ALA A 95 1.75 -6.73 -11.74
C ALA A 95 2.01 -6.38 -13.22
N GLY A 96 1.13 -5.54 -13.82
CA GLY A 96 1.18 -5.09 -15.20
C GLY A 96 0.09 -5.71 -16.09
N ILE A 97 -0.37 -6.91 -15.78
CA ILE A 97 -1.29 -7.65 -16.67
C ILE A 97 -2.67 -7.00 -16.75
N SER A 98 -3.14 -6.34 -15.68
CA SER A 98 -4.41 -5.61 -15.72
C SER A 98 -4.38 -4.48 -16.74
N LEU A 99 -3.29 -3.70 -16.81
CA LEU A 99 -3.14 -2.64 -17.82
C LEU A 99 -3.12 -3.20 -19.24
N VAL A 100 -2.36 -4.30 -19.47
CA VAL A 100 -2.29 -4.95 -20.78
C VAL A 100 -3.66 -5.43 -21.27
N TYR A 101 -4.51 -5.92 -20.37
CA TYR A 101 -5.86 -6.34 -20.74
C TYR A 101 -6.83 -5.17 -20.83
N LEU A 102 -6.73 -4.15 -19.96
CA LEU A 102 -7.56 -2.94 -20.06
C LEU A 102 -7.30 -2.23 -21.38
N GLU A 103 -6.06 -1.99 -21.74
CA GLU A 103 -5.67 -1.34 -23.00
C GLU A 103 -6.26 -2.10 -24.21
N ARG A 104 -6.13 -3.44 -24.22
CA ARG A 104 -6.57 -4.26 -25.34
C ARG A 104 -8.09 -4.43 -25.46
N LEU A 105 -8.80 -4.57 -24.33
CA LEU A 105 -10.21 -4.96 -24.28
C LEU A 105 -11.14 -3.80 -23.93
N PHE A 106 -10.63 -2.80 -23.18
CA PHE A 106 -11.43 -1.73 -22.59
C PHE A 106 -10.67 -0.40 -22.59
N PRO A 107 -10.16 0.06 -23.76
CA PRO A 107 -9.24 1.21 -23.84
C PRO A 107 -9.81 2.50 -23.23
N ASP A 108 -11.11 2.71 -23.29
CA ASP A 108 -11.79 3.88 -22.70
C ASP A 108 -11.55 3.99 -21.18
N SER A 109 -11.32 2.86 -20.49
CA SER A 109 -11.04 2.86 -19.06
C SER A 109 -9.67 3.44 -18.71
N MET A 110 -8.73 3.46 -19.65
CA MET A 110 -7.37 3.94 -19.43
C MET A 110 -7.34 5.43 -19.10
N THR A 111 -8.16 6.23 -19.79
CA THR A 111 -8.22 7.70 -19.61
C THR A 111 -8.90 8.13 -18.32
N LEU A 112 -9.52 7.19 -17.60
CA LEU A 112 -10.20 7.43 -16.32
C LEU A 112 -9.31 7.11 -15.11
N LEU A 113 -8.13 6.52 -15.34
CA LEU A 113 -7.15 6.25 -14.28
C LEU A 113 -6.37 7.54 -13.94
N ASN A 114 -6.23 7.82 -12.65
CA ASN A 114 -5.43 8.93 -12.16
C ASN A 114 -3.94 8.57 -12.12
N ASP A 115 -3.61 7.44 -11.54
CA ASP A 115 -2.24 6.95 -11.45
C ASP A 115 -2.17 5.44 -11.29
N VAL A 116 -1.00 4.86 -11.53
CA VAL A 116 -0.79 3.41 -11.49
C VAL A 116 0.48 3.06 -10.71
N ASP A 117 0.36 2.09 -9.82
CA ASP A 117 1.51 1.39 -9.22
C ASP A 117 1.80 0.10 -9.98
N ILE A 118 2.96 0.00 -10.62
CA ILE A 118 3.40 -1.21 -11.30
C ILE A 118 4.34 -1.99 -10.38
N SER A 119 3.92 -3.17 -9.98
CA SER A 119 4.64 -4.00 -9.02
C SER A 119 5.89 -4.63 -9.63
N LEU A 120 7.05 -4.29 -9.09
CA LEU A 120 8.34 -4.86 -9.47
C LEU A 120 9.21 -5.12 -8.24
N ASP A 121 9.50 -6.39 -7.91
CA ASP A 121 10.20 -6.74 -6.66
C ASP A 121 11.72 -6.85 -6.84
N SER A 122 12.22 -6.87 -8.06
CA SER A 122 13.64 -6.75 -8.39
C SER A 122 13.82 -6.05 -9.74
N PRO A 123 14.87 -5.23 -9.92
CA PRO A 123 15.25 -4.69 -11.20
C PRO A 123 15.85 -5.77 -12.12
N PHE A 124 16.12 -6.97 -11.60
CA PHE A 124 16.66 -8.10 -12.32
C PHE A 124 15.57 -9.12 -12.66
N GLN A 125 15.42 -9.42 -13.94
CA GLN A 125 14.31 -10.24 -14.49
C GLN A 125 14.14 -11.58 -13.79
N GLU A 126 15.24 -12.32 -13.62
CA GLU A 126 15.18 -13.68 -13.04
C GLU A 126 14.71 -13.67 -11.58
N GLU A 127 15.17 -12.71 -10.79
CA GLU A 127 14.79 -12.56 -9.39
C GLU A 127 13.32 -12.17 -9.26
N HIS A 128 12.88 -11.18 -10.07
CA HIS A 128 11.49 -10.75 -10.09
C HIS A 128 10.57 -11.92 -10.45
N ASN A 129 10.85 -12.62 -11.55
CA ASN A 129 10.04 -13.73 -12.02
C ASN A 129 9.99 -14.88 -11.01
N ARG A 130 11.12 -15.21 -10.37
CA ARG A 130 11.22 -16.23 -9.32
C ARG A 130 10.33 -15.84 -8.12
N ASN A 131 10.43 -14.60 -7.66
CA ASN A 131 9.63 -14.10 -6.52
C ASN A 131 8.12 -14.09 -6.81
N ARG A 132 7.72 -13.77 -8.05
CA ARG A 132 6.32 -13.74 -8.50
C ARG A 132 5.76 -15.12 -8.86
N GLY A 133 6.63 -16.12 -9.05
CA GLY A 133 6.25 -17.46 -9.55
C GLY A 133 5.69 -17.45 -10.96
N ALA A 134 6.04 -16.43 -11.77
CA ALA A 134 5.59 -16.24 -13.15
C ALA A 134 6.49 -15.26 -13.91
N SER A 135 6.51 -15.35 -15.24
CA SER A 135 7.28 -14.45 -16.12
C SER A 135 6.63 -13.07 -16.25
N LEU A 136 6.71 -12.25 -15.20
CA LEU A 136 6.03 -10.94 -15.11
C LEU A 136 6.92 -9.73 -15.35
N TYR A 137 8.23 -9.88 -15.41
CA TYR A 137 9.14 -8.73 -15.61
C TYR A 137 8.83 -7.97 -16.91
N ASN A 138 8.78 -8.66 -18.03
CA ASN A 138 8.48 -8.04 -19.32
C ASN A 138 7.04 -7.52 -19.41
N VAL A 139 6.11 -8.11 -18.66
CA VAL A 139 4.73 -7.62 -18.55
C VAL A 139 4.69 -6.29 -17.81
N ALA A 140 5.46 -6.15 -16.74
CA ALA A 140 5.61 -4.89 -16.02
C ALA A 140 6.21 -3.79 -16.90
N LEU A 141 7.29 -4.09 -17.66
CA LEU A 141 7.88 -3.14 -18.61
C LEU A 141 6.89 -2.72 -19.71
N LYS A 142 6.11 -3.67 -20.23
CA LYS A 142 5.05 -3.36 -21.21
C LYS A 142 4.00 -2.43 -20.60
N ALA A 143 3.58 -2.68 -19.37
CA ALA A 143 2.63 -1.84 -18.66
C ALA A 143 3.15 -0.40 -18.43
N MET A 144 4.45 -0.24 -18.14
CA MET A 144 5.10 1.09 -18.07
C MET A 144 5.04 1.82 -19.42
N GLY A 145 5.24 1.08 -20.54
CA GLY A 145 5.07 1.61 -21.90
C GLY A 145 3.65 2.13 -22.13
N ILE A 146 2.65 1.33 -21.78
CA ILE A 146 1.23 1.71 -21.89
C ILE A 146 0.94 2.98 -21.07
N CYS A 147 1.41 3.08 -19.82
CA CYS A 147 1.21 4.29 -19.03
C CYS A 147 1.77 5.53 -19.74
N ARG A 148 2.97 5.45 -20.33
CA ARG A 148 3.56 6.58 -21.08
C ARG A 148 2.74 6.95 -22.33
N GLU A 149 2.26 5.97 -23.07
CA GLU A 149 1.42 6.18 -24.26
C GLU A 149 0.12 6.89 -23.93
N TYR A 150 -0.49 6.59 -22.80
CA TYR A 150 -1.73 7.23 -22.33
C TYR A 150 -1.51 8.46 -21.46
N GLY A 151 -0.26 8.84 -21.17
CA GLY A 151 0.07 9.96 -20.28
C GLY A 151 -0.38 9.76 -18.83
N ILE A 152 -0.45 8.52 -18.37
CA ILE A 152 -0.83 8.17 -16.99
C ILE A 152 0.42 8.23 -16.11
N GLU A 153 0.34 8.99 -15.02
CA GLU A 153 1.38 8.99 -13.97
C GLU A 153 1.52 7.59 -13.38
N PHE A 154 2.75 7.14 -13.16
CA PHE A 154 2.96 5.82 -12.55
C PHE A 154 4.21 5.73 -11.70
N SER A 155 4.19 4.78 -10.79
CA SER A 155 5.35 4.42 -9.98
C SER A 155 5.73 2.95 -10.16
N ILE A 156 7.01 2.65 -10.04
CA ILE A 156 7.50 1.31 -9.78
C ILE A 156 7.36 1.08 -8.28
N ILE A 157 6.43 0.19 -7.87
CA ILE A 157 6.26 -0.18 -6.48
C ILE A 157 6.99 -1.48 -6.16
N THR A 158 7.86 -1.44 -5.15
CA THR A 158 8.53 -2.64 -4.62
C THR A 158 8.08 -2.95 -3.20
N CYS A 159 7.92 -4.25 -2.91
CA CYS A 159 7.92 -4.75 -1.55
C CYS A 159 9.38 -4.91 -1.10
N GLY A 160 9.82 -4.05 -0.17
CA GLY A 160 11.18 -4.10 0.37
C GLY A 160 11.37 -5.31 1.28
N MET A 161 12.06 -6.33 0.81
CA MET A 161 12.36 -7.58 1.51
C MET A 161 13.86 -7.68 1.82
N ASN A 162 14.25 -8.55 2.72
CA ASN A 162 15.65 -8.71 3.13
C ASN A 162 16.61 -9.01 1.98
N TRP A 163 16.14 -9.61 0.88
CA TRP A 163 16.97 -10.05 -0.25
C TRP A 163 17.08 -9.02 -1.39
N ASN A 164 16.11 -8.09 -1.54
CA ASN A 164 16.05 -7.14 -2.67
C ASN A 164 16.43 -5.71 -2.30
N LEU A 165 17.10 -5.51 -1.18
CA LEU A 165 17.44 -4.19 -0.62
C LEU A 165 18.94 -3.93 -0.51
N SER A 166 19.81 -4.68 -1.21
CA SER A 166 21.22 -4.33 -1.31
C SER A 166 21.39 -2.98 -2.03
N ASP A 167 22.54 -2.34 -1.86
CA ASP A 167 22.83 -1.07 -2.55
C ASP A 167 22.74 -1.20 -4.07
N VAL A 168 23.15 -2.35 -4.61
CA VAL A 168 23.04 -2.67 -6.05
C VAL A 168 21.57 -2.71 -6.48
N HIS A 169 20.69 -3.34 -5.69
CA HIS A 169 19.27 -3.37 -6.01
C HIS A 169 18.64 -1.98 -5.98
N VAL A 170 18.92 -1.21 -4.92
CA VAL A 170 18.36 0.14 -4.78
C VAL A 170 18.79 1.03 -5.93
N ASP A 171 20.08 1.02 -6.29
CA ASP A 171 20.58 1.82 -7.41
C ASP A 171 19.97 1.40 -8.74
N ALA A 172 19.91 0.10 -9.01
CA ALA A 172 19.31 -0.41 -10.26
C ALA A 172 17.80 -0.12 -10.33
N PHE A 173 17.08 -0.11 -9.21
CA PHE A 173 15.69 0.36 -9.18
C PHE A 173 15.57 1.84 -9.54
N LEU A 174 16.43 2.69 -9.01
CA LEU A 174 16.42 4.12 -9.29
C LEU A 174 16.76 4.39 -10.76
N ASP A 175 17.77 3.69 -11.30
CA ASP A 175 18.16 3.81 -12.71
C ASP A 175 17.02 3.35 -13.64
N LEU A 176 16.35 2.22 -13.30
CA LEU A 176 15.21 1.74 -14.05
C LEU A 176 14.05 2.76 -13.99
N ALA A 177 13.69 3.24 -12.80
CA ALA A 177 12.61 4.21 -12.64
C ALA A 177 12.90 5.49 -13.43
N LYS A 178 14.13 6.00 -13.36
CA LYS A 178 14.58 7.16 -14.15
C LYS A 178 14.45 6.89 -15.65
N SER A 179 14.91 5.74 -16.13
CA SER A 179 14.86 5.38 -17.57
C SER A 179 13.42 5.23 -18.08
N GLN A 180 12.48 4.84 -17.19
CA GLN A 180 11.07 4.68 -17.51
C GLN A 180 10.25 5.96 -17.29
N HIS A 181 10.85 7.05 -16.78
CA HIS A 181 10.15 8.26 -16.33
C HIS A 181 9.10 7.97 -15.27
N ALA A 182 9.42 7.06 -14.35
CA ALA A 182 8.55 6.60 -13.29
C ALA A 182 9.00 7.14 -11.93
N LEU A 183 8.08 7.25 -10.99
CA LEU A 183 8.43 7.38 -9.59
C LEU A 183 8.87 6.03 -9.03
N PHE A 184 9.66 6.05 -7.96
CA PHE A 184 10.00 4.86 -7.20
C PHE A 184 9.28 4.84 -5.87
N ARG A 185 8.52 3.79 -5.62
CA ARG A 185 7.75 3.60 -4.40
C ARG A 185 8.19 2.35 -3.66
N ILE A 186 8.41 2.46 -2.35
CA ILE A 186 8.79 1.33 -1.51
C ILE A 186 7.84 1.17 -0.32
N ASN A 187 7.37 -0.07 -0.13
CA ASN A 187 6.68 -0.54 1.06
C ASN A 187 7.50 -1.65 1.70
N PHE A 188 8.05 -1.42 2.88
CA PHE A 188 8.78 -2.48 3.59
C PHE A 188 7.85 -3.62 3.99
N MET A 189 8.34 -4.85 3.82
CA MET A 189 7.60 -6.08 4.07
C MET A 189 6.98 -6.08 5.48
N LYS A 190 5.72 -6.49 5.54
CA LYS A 190 4.99 -6.75 6.78
C LYS A 190 4.52 -8.20 6.76
N PRO A 191 4.94 -9.03 7.73
CA PRO A 191 4.66 -10.46 7.71
C PRO A 191 3.20 -10.72 8.06
N THR A 192 2.36 -11.00 7.08
CA THR A 192 0.95 -11.35 7.32
C THR A 192 0.75 -12.81 7.74
N GLU A 193 1.76 -13.64 7.57
CA GLU A 193 1.84 -15.03 8.00
C GLU A 193 3.22 -15.31 8.62
N GLN A 194 3.30 -16.30 9.52
CA GLN A 194 4.57 -16.71 10.15
C GLN A 194 5.66 -17.03 9.12
N LYS A 195 5.29 -17.69 8.03
CA LYS A 195 6.23 -18.02 6.94
C LYS A 195 6.85 -16.80 6.26
N HIS A 196 6.30 -15.59 6.43
CA HIS A 196 6.83 -14.36 5.85
C HIS A 196 7.90 -13.69 6.71
N MET A 197 8.09 -14.12 7.96
CA MET A 197 9.05 -13.49 8.89
C MET A 197 10.47 -13.47 8.33
N HIS A 198 10.90 -14.52 7.62
CA HIS A 198 12.22 -14.58 7.02
C HIS A 198 12.43 -13.59 5.85
N LEU A 199 11.36 -12.98 5.33
CA LEU A 199 11.45 -11.97 4.25
C LEU A 199 11.54 -10.54 4.81
N VAL A 200 11.26 -10.35 6.09
CA VAL A 200 11.24 -9.01 6.70
C VAL A 200 12.69 -8.51 6.84
N PRO A 201 13.03 -7.32 6.32
CA PRO A 201 14.34 -6.73 6.54
C PRO A 201 14.51 -6.31 8.01
N ASP A 202 15.74 -6.27 8.47
CA ASP A 202 16.07 -5.73 9.79
C ASP A 202 16.08 -4.19 9.81
N ALA A 203 16.19 -3.62 11.01
CA ALA A 203 16.21 -2.18 11.20
C ALA A 203 17.43 -1.50 10.52
N GLU A 204 18.58 -2.17 10.47
CA GLU A 204 19.78 -1.66 9.82
C GLU A 204 19.56 -1.50 8.32
N THR A 205 19.00 -2.54 7.66
CA THR A 205 18.65 -2.49 6.25
C THR A 205 17.60 -1.41 5.98
N PHE A 206 16.58 -1.28 6.84
CA PHE A 206 15.56 -0.24 6.72
C PHE A 206 16.18 1.16 6.71
N TYR A 207 17.02 1.48 7.70
CA TYR A 207 17.63 2.82 7.82
C TYR A 207 18.68 3.06 6.74
N ARG A 208 19.48 2.08 6.38
CA ARG A 208 20.46 2.18 5.28
C ARG A 208 19.78 2.50 3.95
N VAL A 209 18.73 1.77 3.60
CA VAL A 209 17.95 2.01 2.38
C VAL A 209 17.29 3.39 2.41
N THR A 210 16.65 3.76 3.52
CA THR A 210 16.02 5.08 3.68
C THR A 210 17.03 6.21 3.46
N ARG A 211 18.22 6.12 4.06
CA ARG A 211 19.31 7.09 3.87
C ARG A 211 19.76 7.16 2.42
N ARG A 212 19.94 6.00 1.78
CA ARG A 212 20.38 5.93 0.39
C ARG A 212 19.39 6.61 -0.55
N LEU A 213 18.10 6.35 -0.37
CA LEU A 213 17.03 6.99 -1.15
C LEU A 213 17.00 8.51 -0.95
N LEU A 214 17.04 8.98 0.30
CA LEU A 214 17.09 10.42 0.63
C LEU A 214 18.31 11.12 0.09
N SER A 215 19.45 10.43 -0.02
CA SER A 215 20.70 11.01 -0.56
C SER A 215 20.77 11.03 -2.08
N LYS A 216 19.85 10.35 -2.79
CA LYS A 216 19.89 10.21 -4.25
C LYS A 216 18.71 10.83 -4.97
N CYS A 217 17.58 11.02 -4.28
CA CYS A 217 16.32 11.41 -4.92
C CYS A 217 15.58 12.49 -4.14
N LYS A 218 14.77 13.27 -4.82
CA LYS A 218 13.75 14.08 -4.14
C LYS A 218 12.62 13.22 -3.61
N THR A 219 12.09 13.62 -2.46
CA THR A 219 10.98 12.94 -1.81
C THR A 219 9.66 13.50 -2.28
N VAL A 220 8.80 12.65 -2.82
CA VAL A 220 7.40 12.96 -3.16
C VAL A 220 6.53 12.75 -1.93
N GLU A 221 6.62 11.57 -1.29
CA GLU A 221 5.85 11.23 -0.09
C GLU A 221 6.73 10.50 0.93
N MET A 222 6.71 10.98 2.17
CA MET A 222 7.33 10.34 3.34
C MET A 222 6.22 9.82 4.25
N GLY A 223 5.49 8.82 3.77
CA GLY A 223 4.39 8.20 4.52
C GLY A 223 4.83 7.13 5.51
N GLU A 224 6.08 6.67 5.47
CA GLU A 224 6.64 5.74 6.45
C GLU A 224 7.07 6.51 7.72
N PRO A 225 6.40 6.31 8.86
CA PRO A 225 6.63 7.16 10.03
C PRO A 225 8.07 7.13 10.56
N LEU A 226 8.74 5.99 10.48
CA LEU A 226 10.13 5.87 10.94
C LEU A 226 11.14 6.47 9.97
N GLY A 227 10.78 6.61 8.68
CA GLY A 227 11.60 7.31 7.71
C GLY A 227 11.78 8.79 8.03
N SER A 228 10.76 9.41 8.64
CA SER A 228 10.79 10.82 9.04
C SER A 228 11.89 11.14 10.08
N ILE A 229 12.27 10.17 10.90
CA ILE A 229 13.36 10.35 11.89
C ILE A 229 14.68 10.64 11.20
N VAL A 230 14.95 10.00 10.07
CA VAL A 230 16.20 10.22 9.33
C VAL A 230 16.33 11.67 8.87
N GLY A 231 15.21 12.27 8.44
CA GLY A 231 15.11 13.69 8.06
C GLY A 231 14.93 14.65 9.24
N LYS A 232 14.71 14.13 10.44
CA LYS A 232 14.30 14.91 11.63
C LYS A 232 13.02 15.72 11.38
N GLU A 233 12.11 15.14 10.62
CA GLU A 233 10.81 15.73 10.31
C GLU A 233 9.70 15.18 11.22
N ALA A 234 8.69 15.99 11.51
CA ALA A 234 7.48 15.50 12.19
C ALA A 234 6.69 14.58 11.25
N SER A 235 6.43 13.35 11.71
CA SER A 235 5.64 12.39 10.94
C SER A 235 4.15 12.64 11.05
N ARG A 236 3.40 12.34 9.98
CA ARG A 236 1.94 12.23 10.04
C ARG A 236 1.44 11.04 10.86
N GLY A 237 2.32 10.09 11.17
CA GLY A 237 1.96 8.82 11.79
C GLY A 237 1.32 7.82 10.82
N CYS A 238 0.92 6.65 11.34
CA CYS A 238 0.26 5.62 10.55
C CYS A 238 -1.12 6.07 10.07
N PRO A 239 -1.46 6.05 8.77
CA PRO A 239 -2.75 6.54 8.25
C PRO A 239 -3.90 5.57 8.53
N CYS A 240 -3.60 4.31 8.83
CA CYS A 240 -4.57 3.22 8.94
C CYS A 240 -5.62 3.50 10.03
N GLY A 241 -6.90 3.40 9.66
CA GLY A 241 -8.03 3.70 10.53
C GLY A 241 -8.29 5.19 10.79
N THR A 242 -7.43 6.10 10.30
CA THR A 242 -7.60 7.55 10.40
C THR A 242 -8.02 8.18 9.08
N THR A 243 -7.09 8.28 8.12
CA THR A 243 -7.32 8.86 6.80
C THR A 243 -7.47 7.78 5.73
N SER A 244 -7.18 6.53 6.07
CA SER A 244 -7.18 5.40 5.15
C SER A 244 -7.74 4.14 5.79
N PHE A 245 -8.38 3.30 4.98
CA PHE A 245 -8.80 1.95 5.34
C PHE A 245 -8.79 1.01 4.12
N ARG A 246 -9.12 -0.27 4.33
CA ARG A 246 -9.19 -1.27 3.26
C ARG A 246 -10.55 -1.94 3.18
N ILE A 247 -11.12 -1.99 1.96
CA ILE A 247 -12.23 -2.86 1.61
C ILE A 247 -11.64 -4.19 1.09
N HIS A 248 -12.18 -5.31 1.56
CA HIS A 248 -11.76 -6.64 1.14
C HIS A 248 -12.69 -7.22 0.07
N SER A 249 -12.22 -8.24 -0.63
CA SER A 249 -13.04 -9.05 -1.53
C SER A 249 -14.15 -9.78 -0.78
N ILE A 250 -15.17 -10.23 -1.51
CA ILE A 250 -16.29 -10.96 -0.92
C ILE A 250 -15.79 -12.25 -0.26
N THR A 251 -16.17 -12.46 0.99
CA THR A 251 -15.85 -13.64 1.77
C THR A 251 -16.71 -14.84 1.37
N PRO A 252 -16.35 -16.10 1.74
CA PRO A 252 -17.16 -17.27 1.44
C PRO A 252 -18.61 -17.22 1.97
N ASP A 253 -18.83 -16.48 3.06
CA ASP A 253 -20.14 -16.23 3.65
C ASP A 253 -20.87 -15.01 3.04
N GLY A 254 -20.35 -14.45 1.94
CA GLY A 254 -20.98 -13.42 1.13
C GLY A 254 -20.84 -11.99 1.65
N ARG A 255 -19.98 -11.73 2.65
CA ARG A 255 -19.76 -10.38 3.19
C ARG A 255 -18.64 -9.63 2.47
N VAL A 256 -18.70 -8.31 2.47
CA VAL A 256 -17.62 -7.41 2.08
C VAL A 256 -17.07 -6.70 3.32
N PRO A 257 -16.10 -7.29 4.01
CA PRO A 257 -15.59 -6.71 5.24
C PRO A 257 -14.62 -5.56 4.96
N VAL A 258 -14.43 -4.72 5.99
CA VAL A 258 -13.50 -3.59 6.01
C VAL A 258 -12.47 -3.80 7.11
N SER A 259 -11.26 -3.32 6.92
CA SER A 259 -10.24 -3.28 7.97
C SER A 259 -9.51 -1.95 8.01
N PRO A 260 -8.99 -1.52 9.17
CA PRO A 260 -8.19 -0.29 9.26
C PRO A 260 -6.95 -0.32 8.39
N CYS A 261 -6.36 -1.50 8.18
CA CYS A 261 -5.15 -1.68 7.39
C CYS A 261 -5.19 -2.96 6.56
N VAL A 262 -4.67 -2.91 5.35
CA VAL A 262 -4.60 -4.03 4.41
C VAL A 262 -3.84 -5.26 4.97
N TYR A 263 -2.88 -5.04 5.85
CA TYR A 263 -2.08 -6.11 6.48
C TYR A 263 -2.70 -6.66 7.77
N ALA A 264 -3.66 -5.96 8.37
CA ALA A 264 -4.27 -6.32 9.64
C ALA A 264 -5.54 -7.17 9.45
N HIS A 265 -5.37 -8.39 8.96
CA HIS A 265 -6.47 -9.29 8.61
C HIS A 265 -7.36 -9.67 9.80
N ASP A 266 -6.83 -9.68 11.02
CA ASP A 266 -7.59 -9.97 12.24
C ASP A 266 -8.56 -8.83 12.64
N PHE A 267 -8.37 -7.66 12.04
CA PHE A 267 -9.19 -6.47 12.30
C PHE A 267 -10.29 -6.26 11.22
N LYS A 268 -10.60 -7.29 10.46
CA LYS A 268 -11.73 -7.27 9.53
C LYS A 268 -13.05 -7.22 10.28
N ILE A 269 -13.93 -6.32 9.87
CA ILE A 269 -15.22 -6.09 10.53
C ILE A 269 -16.28 -5.66 9.52
N GLY A 270 -17.55 -5.94 9.86
CA GLY A 270 -18.73 -5.48 9.15
C GLY A 270 -18.96 -6.17 7.82
N ASP A 271 -19.98 -5.67 7.14
CA ASP A 271 -20.36 -6.08 5.78
C ASP A 271 -20.92 -4.88 5.01
N LEU A 272 -20.14 -4.33 4.07
CA LEU A 272 -20.57 -3.17 3.28
C LEU A 272 -21.83 -3.41 2.43
N LEU A 273 -22.24 -4.66 2.26
CA LEU A 273 -23.47 -4.98 1.56
C LEU A 273 -24.72 -4.82 2.45
N ARG A 274 -24.53 -4.69 3.77
CA ARG A 274 -25.61 -4.59 4.76
C ARG A 274 -25.46 -3.41 5.71
N ASP A 275 -24.24 -3.23 6.19
CA ASP A 275 -23.93 -2.22 7.21
C ASP A 275 -23.59 -0.85 6.57
N GLU A 276 -23.84 0.21 7.29
CA GLU A 276 -23.40 1.56 6.89
C GLU A 276 -21.92 1.74 7.21
N LEU A 277 -21.13 2.15 6.22
CA LEU A 277 -19.68 2.36 6.36
C LEU A 277 -19.33 3.33 7.48
N ALA A 278 -20.15 4.38 7.68
CA ALA A 278 -19.98 5.35 8.76
C ALA A 278 -19.96 4.71 10.16
N TYR A 279 -20.72 3.64 10.37
CA TYR A 279 -20.70 2.89 11.65
C TYR A 279 -19.49 1.96 11.74
N ILE A 280 -19.15 1.28 10.64
CA ILE A 280 -18.00 0.35 10.61
C ILE A 280 -16.71 1.08 11.01
N ILE A 281 -16.46 2.26 10.45
CA ILE A 281 -15.22 3.02 10.71
C ILE A 281 -15.16 3.63 12.12
N GLN A 282 -16.25 3.58 12.87
CA GLN A 282 -16.31 3.99 14.29
C GLN A 282 -16.14 2.81 15.26
N SER A 283 -16.00 1.59 14.77
CA SER A 283 -15.84 0.40 15.58
C SER A 283 -14.60 0.43 16.49
N PRO A 284 -14.57 -0.36 17.57
CA PRO A 284 -13.40 -0.48 18.44
C PRO A 284 -12.12 -0.87 17.70
N GLN A 285 -12.22 -1.71 16.67
CA GLN A 285 -11.07 -2.12 15.84
C GLN A 285 -10.44 -0.92 15.13
N PHE A 286 -11.25 -0.04 14.55
CA PHE A 286 -10.76 1.19 13.93
C PHE A 286 -10.22 2.17 14.98
N GLN A 287 -10.88 2.29 16.12
CA GLN A 287 -10.42 3.17 17.20
C GLN A 287 -9.04 2.76 17.73
N THR A 288 -8.79 1.46 17.88
CA THR A 288 -7.50 0.95 18.35
C THR A 288 -6.35 1.35 17.40
N PHE A 289 -6.53 1.20 16.08
CA PHE A 289 -5.55 1.68 15.11
C PHE A 289 -5.39 3.19 15.11
N ARG A 290 -6.50 3.91 15.16
CA ARG A 290 -6.57 5.39 15.17
C ARG A 290 -5.85 5.98 16.37
N LYS A 291 -6.05 5.40 17.55
CA LYS A 291 -5.42 5.82 18.79
C LYS A 291 -3.90 5.89 18.67
N ARG A 292 -3.29 4.90 18.01
CA ARG A 292 -1.83 4.84 17.81
C ARG A 292 -1.29 6.07 17.05
N ARG A 293 -2.03 6.63 16.10
CA ARG A 293 -1.64 7.86 15.38
C ARG A 293 -1.93 9.12 16.19
N ILE A 294 -3.07 9.17 16.84
CA ILE A 294 -3.60 10.38 17.48
C ILE A 294 -2.95 10.60 18.84
N GLU A 295 -2.78 9.52 19.60
CA GLU A 295 -2.26 9.50 20.97
C GLU A 295 -1.05 8.56 21.06
N PRO A 296 0.05 8.80 20.31
CA PRO A 296 1.19 7.88 20.28
C PRO A 296 1.88 7.72 21.63
N GLU A 297 1.72 8.68 22.55
CA GLU A 297 2.15 8.61 23.94
C GLU A 297 1.45 7.50 24.74
N SER A 298 0.27 7.07 24.29
CA SER A 298 -0.49 5.97 24.90
C SER A 298 0.09 4.59 24.59
N ILE A 299 1.07 4.48 23.69
CA ILE A 299 1.80 3.25 23.41
C ILE A 299 2.81 3.05 24.53
N GLY A 300 2.61 2.03 25.40
CA GLY A 300 3.36 1.86 26.64
C GLY A 300 4.88 1.94 26.45
N GLN A 301 5.43 1.21 25.46
CA GLN A 301 6.88 1.20 25.18
C GLN A 301 7.40 2.51 24.52
N CYS A 302 6.51 3.39 24.05
CA CYS A 302 6.88 4.67 23.44
C CYS A 302 6.70 5.87 24.38
N ALA A 303 6.08 5.69 25.54
CA ALA A 303 5.86 6.75 26.50
C ALA A 303 7.18 7.41 26.91
N GLY A 304 7.21 8.76 26.93
CA GLY A 304 8.41 9.54 27.27
C GLY A 304 9.55 9.49 26.27
N CYS A 305 9.37 8.92 25.07
CA CYS A 305 10.41 8.87 24.06
C CYS A 305 10.61 10.23 23.36
N ASN A 306 11.84 10.70 23.27
CA ASN A 306 12.19 11.99 22.64
C ASN A 306 11.93 12.01 21.12
N HIS A 307 11.85 10.84 20.46
CA HIS A 307 11.59 10.71 19.03
C HIS A 307 10.11 10.59 18.68
N LEU A 308 9.23 10.71 19.67
CA LEU A 308 7.81 10.42 19.45
C LEU A 308 7.16 11.38 18.44
N ASN A 309 7.62 12.63 18.40
CA ASN A 309 7.13 13.62 17.46
C ASN A 309 7.52 13.30 15.99
N GLU A 310 8.71 12.74 15.80
CA GLU A 310 9.18 12.35 14.46
C GLU A 310 8.53 11.05 13.97
N CYS A 311 8.28 10.04 14.83
CA CYS A 311 7.79 8.73 14.37
C CYS A 311 6.35 8.40 14.74
N ARG A 312 5.75 9.09 15.73
CA ARG A 312 4.38 8.82 16.22
C ARG A 312 4.08 7.34 16.45
N GLY A 313 5.04 6.60 17.02
CA GLY A 313 4.92 5.17 17.33
C GLY A 313 5.08 4.21 16.14
N GLY A 314 5.48 4.69 14.97
CA GLY A 314 5.77 3.87 13.79
C GLY A 314 4.54 3.29 13.10
N CYS A 315 4.74 2.18 12.37
CA CYS A 315 3.68 1.49 11.63
C CYS A 315 2.89 0.54 12.56
N ALA A 316 1.59 0.78 12.73
CA ALA A 316 0.72 -0.04 13.58
C ALA A 316 0.72 -1.53 13.17
N SER A 317 0.57 -1.82 11.89
CA SER A 317 0.54 -3.21 11.42
C SER A 317 1.89 -3.91 11.56
N ARG A 318 3.02 -3.22 11.34
CA ARG A 318 4.34 -3.83 11.54
C ARG A 318 4.57 -4.18 13.00
N ALA A 319 4.25 -3.26 13.92
CA ALA A 319 4.35 -3.51 15.35
C ALA A 319 3.48 -4.69 15.79
N TYR A 320 2.20 -4.70 15.37
CA TYR A 320 1.26 -5.77 15.70
C TYR A 320 1.68 -7.13 15.16
N LEU A 321 2.00 -7.22 13.87
CA LEU A 321 2.32 -8.48 13.20
C LEU A 321 3.65 -9.06 13.68
N TRP A 322 4.64 -8.20 13.91
CA TRP A 322 5.90 -8.62 14.49
C TRP A 322 5.70 -9.22 15.88
N SER A 323 5.06 -8.49 16.79
CA SER A 323 4.78 -8.94 18.14
C SER A 323 3.98 -10.25 18.17
N ARG A 324 3.02 -10.43 17.27
CA ARG A 324 2.23 -11.64 17.12
C ARG A 324 3.07 -12.86 16.79
N PHE A 325 4.07 -12.71 15.92
CA PHE A 325 4.87 -13.83 15.43
C PHE A 325 6.17 -14.04 16.21
N ASP A 326 6.64 -13.02 16.93
CA ASP A 326 7.83 -13.09 17.78
C ASP A 326 7.50 -13.54 19.24
N GLY A 327 6.24 -13.70 19.56
CA GLY A 327 5.78 -14.23 20.87
C GLY A 327 5.69 -13.22 22.00
N GLU A 328 5.91 -11.92 21.73
CA GLU A 328 5.85 -10.85 22.76
C GLU A 328 4.42 -10.37 23.06
N GLY A 329 3.40 -10.96 22.43
CA GLY A 329 2.01 -10.56 22.61
C GLY A 329 1.40 -9.90 21.38
N THR A 330 0.13 -9.52 21.45
CA THR A 330 -0.65 -9.02 20.29
C THR A 330 -1.27 -7.64 20.51
N SER A 331 -0.81 -6.89 21.52
CA SER A 331 -1.36 -5.55 21.81
C SER A 331 -0.80 -4.50 20.88
N LEU A 332 -1.69 -3.76 20.21
CA LEU A 332 -1.30 -2.55 19.42
C LEU A 332 -0.90 -1.39 20.31
N THR A 333 -1.35 -1.37 21.57
CA THR A 333 -1.18 -0.24 22.49
C THR A 333 0.10 -0.30 23.31
N ASP A 334 0.73 -1.48 23.39
CA ASP A 334 1.88 -1.66 24.29
C ASP A 334 3.21 -1.87 23.56
N VAL A 335 3.16 -2.31 22.29
CA VAL A 335 4.36 -2.67 21.53
C VAL A 335 4.85 -1.52 20.64
N LYS A 336 6.15 -1.27 20.68
CA LYS A 336 6.85 -0.38 19.75
C LYS A 336 7.03 -1.08 18.39
N ASP A 337 7.28 -0.29 17.38
CA ASP A 337 7.68 -0.79 16.06
C ASP A 337 9.05 -1.50 16.16
N PRO A 338 9.27 -2.68 15.54
CA PRO A 338 10.56 -3.39 15.57
C PRO A 338 11.72 -2.57 14.98
N TYR A 339 11.44 -1.57 14.16
CA TYR A 339 12.45 -0.64 13.63
C TYR A 339 12.65 0.59 14.52
N CYS A 340 12.27 0.52 15.82
CA CYS A 340 12.37 1.64 16.75
C CYS A 340 13.76 2.29 16.72
N PHE A 341 13.83 3.58 16.37
CA PHE A 341 15.08 4.32 16.23
C PHE A 341 15.85 4.48 17.55
N ARG A 342 15.14 4.51 18.68
CA ARG A 342 15.77 4.56 20.01
C ARG A 342 16.69 3.35 20.21
N ASP A 343 16.27 2.17 19.75
CA ASP A 343 17.00 0.90 19.94
C ASP A 343 17.94 0.60 18.78
N PHE A 344 17.86 1.38 17.70
CA PHE A 344 18.76 1.23 16.57
C PHE A 344 20.19 1.68 16.93
N ASN A 345 21.19 0.81 16.74
CA ASN A 345 22.59 1.06 17.09
C ASN A 345 23.46 1.52 15.91
N GLY A 346 22.90 1.65 14.71
CA GLY A 346 23.62 2.07 13.51
C GLY A 346 23.78 3.58 13.38
N ASP A 347 24.03 4.06 12.16
CA ASP A 347 24.22 5.49 11.89
C ASP A 347 22.95 6.30 12.16
N LYS A 348 23.03 7.23 13.11
CA LYS A 348 21.94 8.13 13.55
C LYS A 348 22.04 9.55 13.00
N LYS A 349 22.92 9.82 12.04
CA LYS A 349 22.99 11.15 11.41
C LYS A 349 21.70 11.46 10.68
N HIS A 350 21.24 12.69 10.81
CA HIS A 350 20.11 13.19 10.01
C HIS A 350 20.58 13.59 8.61
N LEU A 351 19.69 13.42 7.65
CA LEU A 351 19.88 13.85 6.27
C LEU A 351 18.82 14.88 5.91
N PRO A 352 19.13 15.88 5.07
CA PRO A 352 18.10 16.78 4.58
C PRO A 352 17.08 16.00 3.74
N VAL A 353 15.82 16.39 3.88
CA VAL A 353 14.73 15.86 3.04
C VAL A 353 14.43 16.91 1.97
N HIS A 354 14.78 16.60 0.74
CA HIS A 354 14.50 17.46 -0.42
C HIS A 354 13.19 17.04 -1.05
N ARG A 355 12.14 17.85 -0.89
CA ARG A 355 10.81 17.54 -1.41
C ARG A 355 10.62 18.06 -2.84
N THR A 356 9.83 17.37 -3.62
CA THR A 356 9.31 17.90 -4.89
C THR A 356 8.32 19.03 -4.60
N LYS A 357 8.19 19.98 -5.54
CA LYS A 357 7.21 21.06 -5.42
C LYS A 357 5.84 20.67 -5.97
N GLU A 358 5.77 19.65 -6.80
CA GLU A 358 4.55 19.22 -7.48
C GLU A 358 3.91 18.03 -6.77
N GLU A 359 2.59 18.06 -6.67
CA GLU A 359 1.75 17.03 -6.09
C GLU A 359 1.13 16.21 -7.23
N THR A 360 1.90 15.28 -7.80
CA THR A 360 1.48 14.54 -8.99
C THR A 360 0.65 13.30 -8.69
N ILE A 361 0.77 12.74 -7.48
CA ILE A 361 0.07 11.51 -7.09
C ILE A 361 -0.98 11.78 -6.02
N LEU A 362 -2.25 11.69 -6.38
CA LEU A 362 -3.37 11.86 -5.46
C LEU A 362 -3.69 10.58 -4.68
N VAL A 363 -3.74 9.44 -5.37
CA VAL A 363 -4.30 8.19 -4.83
C VAL A 363 -3.40 7.55 -3.77
N HIS A 364 -2.12 7.88 -3.76
CA HIS A 364 -1.17 7.28 -2.82
C HIS A 364 -0.76 8.21 -1.67
N ARG A 365 -1.28 9.43 -1.64
CA ARG A 365 -1.03 10.34 -0.51
C ARG A 365 -1.78 9.87 0.71
N ASP A 366 -1.05 9.78 1.82
CA ASP A 366 -1.61 9.37 3.12
C ASP A 366 -2.38 8.02 3.06
N TYR A 367 -1.98 7.11 2.13
CA TYR A 367 -2.68 5.85 1.92
C TYR A 367 -2.09 4.69 2.72
N LEU A 368 -0.81 4.52 2.77
CA LEU A 368 -0.10 3.47 3.53
C LEU A 368 1.17 4.04 4.17
N CYS A 369 1.81 3.28 5.05
CA CYS A 369 3.19 3.55 5.45
C CYS A 369 4.11 3.23 4.26
N THR A 370 4.31 4.22 3.39
CA THR A 370 5.07 4.13 2.13
C THR A 370 6.04 5.30 2.01
N MET A 371 7.06 5.14 1.20
CA MET A 371 7.90 6.24 0.74
C MET A 371 7.88 6.27 -0.79
N ILE A 372 7.77 7.49 -1.36
CA ILE A 372 7.75 7.71 -2.81
C ILE A 372 8.83 8.74 -3.14
N PHE A 373 9.65 8.42 -4.13
CA PHE A 373 10.79 9.22 -4.56
C PHE A 373 10.74 9.51 -6.06
N ASP A 374 11.25 10.66 -6.44
CA ASP A 374 11.50 11.02 -7.83
C ASP A 374 12.99 10.88 -8.16
N PRO A 375 13.41 9.81 -8.84
CA PRO A 375 14.81 9.59 -9.19
C PRO A 375 15.29 10.44 -10.39
N SER A 376 14.39 11.12 -11.09
CA SER A 376 14.77 12.05 -12.18
C SER A 376 15.42 13.32 -11.63
N MET A 377 15.15 13.66 -10.37
CA MET A 377 15.62 14.85 -9.68
C MET A 377 16.64 14.47 -8.61
N SER A 378 17.84 15.06 -8.70
CA SER A 378 18.82 15.01 -7.60
C SER A 378 18.34 15.83 -6.41
N PRO A 379 18.75 15.45 -5.17
CA PRO A 379 18.41 16.18 -3.97
C PRO A 379 18.84 17.64 -3.97
#